data_7647beef3eeb6c8fb12e7a3ecda03c08
#
_entry.id   7647beef3eeb6c8fb12e7a3ecda03c08
#
_cell.length_a   1.000
_cell.length_b   1.000
_cell.length_c   1.000
_cell.angle_alpha   90.00
_cell.angle_beta   90.00
_cell.angle_gamma   90.00
#
_symmetry.space_group_name_H-M   'P 1'
#
loop_
_entity.id
_entity.type
_entity.pdbx_description
1 polymer ?
#
loop_
_entity_poly.entity_id
_entity_poly.type
_entity_poly.pdbx_seq_one_letter_code
_entity_poly.pdbx_strand_id
1 'polypeptide(L)'
;KNRLTEVFRQKGGSPIIDNSQKINEGNIHLHECEDFQIIHTKCEEETLEQTKILMQKLYNKDNPFETQILCPSRKGEAGIENCNTVLQDLLNPGKQSLTYGNTKFRVNDKIIMMKNNYSSKDGYFNGDIGIVKELGKGKMVADIRGEMVNLCRDALDDVQLAYGMTIHKSQGSEFKNAIVVMPSEPANMLVRNLLYTG
;
A
#
# COMPACT_ATOMS: atom_id res chain seq x y z
N LYS A 1 -21.97 -27.22 3.64
CA LYS A 1 -21.15 -26.01 3.45
C LYS A 1 -21.22 -25.65 1.96
N ASN A 2 -21.87 -24.56 1.61
CA ASN A 2 -21.90 -24.06 0.25
C ASN A 2 -20.55 -23.37 -0.01
N ARG A 3 -19.84 -23.79 -1.09
CA ARG A 3 -18.59 -23.19 -1.54
C ARG A 3 -18.91 -22.32 -2.75
N LEU A 4 -18.56 -21.02 -2.69
CA LEU A 4 -18.62 -20.14 -3.85
C LEU A 4 -17.45 -20.50 -4.78
N THR A 5 -17.75 -20.79 -6.04
CA THR A 5 -16.77 -21.26 -7.04
C THR A 5 -16.60 -20.30 -8.22
N GLU A 6 -17.42 -19.26 -8.30
CA GLU A 6 -17.33 -18.26 -9.37
C GLU A 6 -16.73 -16.95 -8.85
N VAL A 7 -15.80 -16.39 -9.62
CA VAL A 7 -15.12 -15.12 -9.34
C VAL A 7 -15.67 -14.06 -10.29
N PHE A 8 -16.40 -13.08 -9.75
CA PHE A 8 -17.05 -12.03 -10.54
C PHE A 8 -16.22 -10.73 -10.68
N ARG A 9 -15.15 -10.56 -9.90
CA ARG A 9 -14.38 -9.30 -9.84
C ARG A 9 -13.42 -9.07 -10.99
N GLN A 10 -13.00 -10.12 -11.69
CA GLN A 10 -12.10 -10.02 -12.85
C GLN A 10 -12.70 -10.79 -14.02
N LYS A 11 -12.34 -10.38 -15.25
CA LYS A 11 -12.75 -11.10 -16.45
C LYS A 11 -12.27 -12.55 -16.37
N GLY A 12 -13.16 -13.49 -16.59
CA GLY A 12 -12.82 -14.92 -16.58
C GLY A 12 -11.61 -15.21 -17.50
N GLY A 13 -10.65 -16.01 -16.99
CA GLY A 13 -9.42 -16.33 -17.71
C GLY A 13 -8.21 -15.46 -17.35
N SER A 14 -8.32 -14.55 -16.37
CA SER A 14 -7.14 -13.81 -15.88
C SER A 14 -6.16 -14.75 -15.16
N PRO A 15 -4.85 -14.73 -15.51
CA PRO A 15 -3.83 -15.53 -14.84
C PRO A 15 -3.73 -15.23 -13.33
N ILE A 16 -4.11 -14.02 -12.89
CA ILE A 16 -4.17 -13.65 -11.48
C ILE A 16 -5.20 -14.50 -10.73
N ILE A 17 -6.38 -14.75 -11.31
CA ILE A 17 -7.41 -15.63 -10.72
C ILE A 17 -6.91 -17.06 -10.58
N ASP A 18 -6.34 -17.59 -11.66
CA ASP A 18 -5.77 -18.94 -11.68
C ASP A 18 -4.66 -19.09 -10.61
N ASN A 19 -3.76 -18.11 -10.54
CA ASN A 19 -2.68 -18.12 -9.57
C ASN A 19 -3.21 -17.96 -8.14
N SER A 20 -4.21 -17.11 -7.90
CA SER A 20 -4.82 -16.98 -6.59
C SER A 20 -5.47 -18.28 -6.12
N GLN A 21 -6.14 -19.02 -7.02
CA GLN A 21 -6.70 -20.33 -6.71
C GLN A 21 -5.60 -21.35 -6.40
N LYS A 22 -4.54 -21.40 -7.20
CA LYS A 22 -3.36 -22.26 -6.96
C LYS A 22 -2.72 -21.97 -5.60
N ILE A 23 -2.51 -20.69 -5.28
CA ILE A 23 -2.00 -20.26 -3.97
C ILE A 23 -2.92 -20.76 -2.85
N ASN A 24 -4.23 -20.59 -2.98
CA ASN A 24 -5.19 -21.07 -2.00
C ASN A 24 -5.18 -22.59 -1.80
N GLU A 25 -4.91 -23.34 -2.86
CA GLU A 25 -4.77 -24.81 -2.86
C GLU A 25 -3.39 -25.29 -2.37
N GLY A 26 -2.43 -24.37 -2.19
CA GLY A 26 -1.06 -24.66 -1.77
C GLY A 26 -0.16 -25.13 -2.91
N ASN A 27 -0.54 -24.87 -4.15
CA ASN A 27 0.28 -25.15 -5.32
C ASN A 27 1.33 -24.05 -5.49
N ILE A 28 2.58 -24.44 -5.68
CA ILE A 28 3.74 -23.55 -5.86
C ILE A 28 4.03 -23.22 -7.33
N HIS A 29 3.40 -23.95 -8.27
CA HIS A 29 3.60 -23.74 -9.70
C HIS A 29 2.66 -22.66 -10.21
N LEU A 30 3.09 -21.41 -10.07
CA LEU A 30 2.36 -20.23 -10.53
C LEU A 30 2.69 -19.93 -11.99
N HIS A 31 1.72 -19.39 -12.72
CA HIS A 31 1.90 -18.97 -14.12
C HIS A 31 2.36 -17.51 -14.16
N GLU A 32 3.54 -17.27 -14.69
CA GLU A 32 4.01 -15.93 -15.00
C GLU A 32 3.50 -15.48 -16.37
N CYS A 33 3.13 -14.20 -16.45
CA CYS A 33 2.65 -13.54 -17.65
C CYS A 33 2.84 -12.04 -17.53
N GLU A 34 2.37 -11.26 -18.49
CA GLU A 34 2.45 -9.80 -18.45
C GLU A 34 1.78 -9.21 -17.18
N ASP A 35 0.64 -9.77 -16.77
CA ASP A 35 -0.15 -9.30 -15.63
C ASP A 35 0.27 -9.91 -14.29
N PHE A 36 1.14 -10.92 -14.26
CA PHE A 36 1.59 -11.59 -13.05
C PHE A 36 3.05 -12.02 -13.17
N GLN A 37 3.92 -11.35 -12.44
CA GLN A 37 5.37 -11.56 -12.46
C GLN A 37 5.90 -11.89 -11.07
N ILE A 38 6.87 -12.79 -11.00
CA ILE A 38 7.57 -13.17 -9.77
C ILE A 38 9.03 -12.73 -9.90
N ILE A 39 9.47 -11.89 -8.97
CA ILE A 39 10.86 -11.43 -8.91
C ILE A 39 11.52 -12.04 -7.68
N HIS A 40 12.50 -12.89 -7.90
CA HIS A 40 13.30 -13.48 -6.83
C HIS A 40 14.44 -12.56 -6.46
N THR A 41 14.62 -12.31 -5.17
CA THR A 41 15.69 -11.48 -4.60
C THR A 41 16.46 -12.28 -3.56
N LYS A 42 17.74 -11.93 -3.35
CA LYS A 42 18.65 -12.66 -2.46
C LYS A 42 18.66 -12.12 -1.03
N CYS A 43 18.28 -10.85 -0.86
CA CYS A 43 18.29 -10.16 0.42
C CYS A 43 17.23 -9.03 0.43
N GLU A 44 16.97 -8.44 1.60
CA GLU A 44 16.00 -7.35 1.76
C GLU A 44 16.42 -6.08 1.00
N GLU A 45 17.71 -5.80 0.91
CA GLU A 45 18.24 -4.65 0.17
C GLU A 45 17.90 -4.78 -1.32
N GLU A 46 18.12 -5.95 -1.91
CA GLU A 46 17.77 -6.22 -3.30
C GLU A 46 16.25 -6.12 -3.50
N THR A 47 15.47 -6.60 -2.54
CA THR A 47 14.00 -6.48 -2.55
C THR A 47 13.56 -5.03 -2.56
N LEU A 48 14.17 -4.18 -1.74
CA LEU A 48 13.88 -2.75 -1.70
C LEU A 48 14.26 -2.07 -3.03
N GLU A 49 15.41 -2.40 -3.63
CA GLU A 49 15.82 -1.85 -4.92
C GLU A 49 14.87 -2.27 -6.05
N GLN A 50 14.47 -3.52 -6.11
CA GLN A 50 13.47 -3.97 -7.09
C GLN A 50 12.12 -3.27 -6.89
N THR A 51 11.71 -3.08 -5.65
CA THR A 51 10.48 -2.35 -5.29
C THR A 51 10.55 -0.88 -5.78
N LYS A 52 11.69 -0.21 -5.62
CA LYS A 52 11.92 1.15 -6.13
C LYS A 52 11.80 1.21 -7.65
N ILE A 53 12.45 0.27 -8.36
CA ILE A 53 12.42 0.20 -9.82
C ILE A 53 10.98 0.01 -10.31
N LEU A 54 10.24 -0.92 -9.72
CA LEU A 54 8.85 -1.17 -10.07
C LEU A 54 7.97 0.05 -9.80
N MET A 55 8.15 0.70 -8.65
CA MET A 55 7.40 1.91 -8.33
C MET A 55 7.70 3.05 -9.29
N GLN A 56 8.95 3.27 -9.68
CA GLN A 56 9.29 4.28 -10.69
C GLN A 56 8.62 4.01 -12.03
N LYS A 57 8.48 2.75 -12.41
CA LYS A 57 7.85 2.33 -13.67
C LYS A 57 6.33 2.44 -13.65
N LEU A 58 5.69 2.08 -12.53
CA LEU A 58 4.25 1.87 -12.43
C LEU A 58 3.51 3.04 -11.78
N TYR A 59 4.21 3.87 -10.98
CA TYR A 59 3.57 4.94 -10.22
C TYR A 59 3.12 6.07 -11.12
N ASN A 60 1.81 6.32 -11.12
CA ASN A 60 1.21 7.44 -11.82
C ASN A 60 1.01 8.61 -10.85
N LYS A 61 1.71 9.73 -11.07
CA LYS A 61 1.58 10.93 -10.23
C LYS A 61 0.21 11.61 -10.34
N ASP A 62 -0.44 11.47 -11.48
CA ASP A 62 -1.76 12.04 -11.72
C ASP A 62 -2.87 11.20 -11.07
N ASN A 63 -2.62 9.90 -10.89
CA ASN A 63 -3.49 8.99 -10.15
C ASN A 63 -2.71 8.07 -9.22
N PRO A 64 -2.27 8.57 -8.05
CA PRO A 64 -1.45 7.82 -7.10
C PRO A 64 -2.13 6.58 -6.50
N PHE A 65 -3.45 6.46 -6.67
CA PHE A 65 -4.23 5.34 -6.14
C PHE A 65 -4.12 4.06 -6.99
N GLU A 66 -3.65 4.16 -8.24
CA GLU A 66 -3.56 3.00 -9.15
C GLU A 66 -2.51 1.97 -8.70
N THR A 67 -1.42 2.42 -8.07
CA THR A 67 -0.31 1.53 -7.70
C THR A 67 -0.13 1.47 -6.19
N GLN A 68 -0.02 0.26 -5.65
CA GLN A 68 0.12 0.03 -4.22
C GLN A 68 1.15 -1.06 -3.91
N ILE A 69 2.02 -0.79 -2.93
CA ILE A 69 2.88 -1.81 -2.32
C ILE A 69 2.13 -2.44 -1.15
N LEU A 70 2.11 -3.76 -1.13
CA LEU A 70 1.53 -4.58 -0.09
C LEU A 70 2.64 -5.41 0.57
N CYS A 71 2.77 -5.32 1.88
CA CYS A 71 3.79 -6.05 2.61
C CYS A 71 3.22 -6.61 3.92
N PRO A 72 3.56 -7.83 4.33
CA PRO A 72 3.11 -8.37 5.62
C PRO A 72 3.89 -7.76 6.81
N SER A 73 5.12 -7.30 6.60
CA SER A 73 6.00 -6.76 7.65
C SER A 73 5.95 -5.23 7.72
N ARG A 74 5.95 -4.71 8.95
CA ARG A 74 6.10 -3.26 9.18
C ARG A 74 7.55 -2.83 9.27
N LYS A 75 8.42 -3.67 9.87
CA LYS A 75 9.83 -3.42 10.15
C LYS A 75 10.72 -4.19 9.18
N GLY A 76 12.00 -3.87 9.15
CA GLY A 76 13.00 -4.42 8.23
C GLY A 76 13.29 -3.48 7.07
N GLU A 77 14.32 -3.77 6.29
CA GLU A 77 14.72 -2.93 5.16
C GLU A 77 13.65 -2.88 4.06
N ALA A 78 13.04 -4.02 3.76
CA ALA A 78 11.89 -4.10 2.85
C ALA A 78 10.53 -3.94 3.58
N GLY A 79 10.53 -3.56 4.85
CA GLY A 79 9.32 -3.31 5.64
C GLY A 79 8.65 -1.98 5.26
N ILE A 80 7.36 -1.85 5.59
CA ILE A 80 6.53 -0.71 5.18
C ILE A 80 7.09 0.63 5.66
N GLU A 81 7.63 0.69 6.88
CA GLU A 81 8.13 1.94 7.46
C GLU A 81 9.31 2.49 6.68
N ASN A 82 10.27 1.63 6.32
CA ASN A 82 11.40 2.01 5.49
C ASN A 82 10.99 2.25 4.03
N CYS A 83 10.19 1.36 3.44
CA CYS A 83 9.66 1.54 2.09
C CYS A 83 8.96 2.89 1.92
N ASN A 84 8.10 3.28 2.86
CA ASN A 84 7.40 4.56 2.79
C ASN A 84 8.35 5.75 2.78
N THR A 85 9.40 5.72 3.62
CA THR A 85 10.39 6.80 3.69
C THR A 85 11.20 6.90 2.38
N VAL A 86 11.71 5.76 1.91
CA VAL A 86 12.52 5.71 0.69
C VAL A 86 11.71 6.09 -0.55
N LEU A 87 10.47 5.62 -0.63
CA LEU A 87 9.59 5.92 -1.76
C LEU A 87 9.07 7.36 -1.74
N GLN A 88 8.86 7.94 -0.57
CA GLN A 88 8.56 9.37 -0.46
C GLN A 88 9.69 10.20 -1.07
N ASP A 89 10.95 9.90 -0.73
CA ASP A 89 12.10 10.62 -1.28
C ASP A 89 12.25 10.43 -2.79
N LEU A 90 11.94 9.23 -3.29
CA LEU A 90 12.04 8.88 -4.70
C LEU A 90 10.93 9.52 -5.55
N LEU A 91 9.68 9.45 -5.09
CA LEU A 91 8.49 9.80 -5.88
C LEU A 91 8.02 11.23 -5.63
N ASN A 92 8.25 11.74 -4.42
CA ASN A 92 7.84 13.07 -3.97
C ASN A 92 8.99 13.81 -3.24
N PRO A 93 10.06 14.21 -3.95
CA PRO A 93 11.24 14.87 -3.34
C PRO A 93 10.99 16.32 -2.91
N GLY A 94 9.75 16.72 -2.63
CA GLY A 94 9.38 18.08 -2.25
C GLY A 94 10.12 18.60 -1.03
N LYS A 95 10.42 19.93 -1.01
CA LYS A 95 11.15 20.58 0.08
C LYS A 95 10.24 21.02 1.22
N GLN A 96 9.01 21.44 0.90
CA GLN A 96 8.04 21.88 1.93
C GLN A 96 7.50 20.67 2.68
N SER A 97 7.66 20.65 3.99
CA SER A 97 7.27 19.53 4.81
C SER A 97 6.77 19.94 6.17
N LEU A 98 5.92 19.11 6.76
CA LEU A 98 5.48 19.14 8.15
C LEU A 98 6.04 17.90 8.84
N THR A 99 6.85 18.08 9.87
CA THR A 99 7.31 16.97 10.71
C THR A 99 6.36 16.84 11.90
N TYR A 100 5.82 15.62 12.07
CA TYR A 100 4.99 15.26 13.20
C TYR A 100 5.41 13.89 13.74
N GLY A 101 5.79 13.82 15.01
CA GLY A 101 6.45 12.64 15.56
C GLY A 101 7.71 12.28 14.76
N ASN A 102 7.81 11.06 14.32
CA ASN A 102 8.91 10.57 13.49
C ASN A 102 8.60 10.63 11.98
N THR A 103 7.44 11.15 11.59
CA THR A 103 7.01 11.19 10.19
C THR A 103 7.14 12.59 9.63
N LYS A 104 7.71 12.68 8.44
CA LYS A 104 7.82 13.91 7.65
C LYS A 104 6.81 13.84 6.51
N PHE A 105 5.79 14.69 6.55
CA PHE A 105 4.78 14.78 5.50
C PHE A 105 5.12 15.90 4.51
N ARG A 106 4.86 15.67 3.24
CA ARG A 106 5.03 16.64 2.13
C ARG A 106 3.72 16.82 1.38
N VAL A 107 3.56 17.96 0.73
CA VAL A 107 2.45 18.14 -0.23
C VAL A 107 2.57 17.08 -1.32
N ASN A 108 1.44 16.52 -1.74
CA ASN A 108 1.28 15.39 -2.64
C ASN A 108 1.69 14.02 -2.08
N ASP A 109 2.00 13.89 -0.79
CA ASP A 109 2.16 12.57 -0.19
C ASP A 109 0.85 11.80 -0.21
N LYS A 110 0.97 10.50 -0.49
CA LYS A 110 -0.08 9.53 -0.27
C LYS A 110 -0.10 9.11 1.18
N ILE A 111 -1.24 9.23 1.83
CA ILE A 111 -1.43 8.95 3.26
C ILE A 111 -2.58 7.97 3.50
N ILE A 112 -2.58 7.34 4.66
CA ILE A 112 -3.66 6.46 5.14
C ILE A 112 -4.07 6.86 6.55
N MET A 113 -5.38 6.82 6.79
CA MET A 113 -5.96 7.06 8.11
C MET A 113 -5.92 5.77 8.95
N MET A 114 -5.49 5.88 10.19
CA MET A 114 -5.27 4.74 11.09
C MET A 114 -6.40 4.51 12.09
N LYS A 115 -7.33 5.48 12.23
CA LYS A 115 -8.51 5.42 13.08
C LYS A 115 -9.72 6.04 12.40
N ASN A 116 -10.88 5.81 12.97
CA ASN A 116 -12.11 6.47 12.55
C ASN A 116 -12.26 7.83 13.23
N ASN A 117 -12.73 8.81 12.47
CA ASN A 117 -13.23 10.08 12.97
C ASN A 117 -14.66 10.29 12.44
N TYR A 118 -15.63 10.38 13.33
CA TYR A 118 -17.05 10.52 13.00
C TYR A 118 -17.52 11.99 12.95
N SER A 119 -16.60 12.93 12.81
CA SER A 119 -16.95 14.35 12.64
C SER A 119 -17.83 14.52 11.39
N SER A 120 -18.86 15.37 11.51
CA SER A 120 -19.75 15.66 10.38
C SER A 120 -19.08 16.47 9.28
N LYS A 121 -17.98 17.16 9.58
CA LYS A 121 -17.28 18.05 8.65
C LYS A 121 -15.95 17.49 8.14
N ASP A 122 -15.19 16.85 9.02
CA ASP A 122 -13.84 16.35 8.73
C ASP A 122 -13.77 14.84 9.05
N GLY A 123 -14.82 14.10 8.71
CA GLY A 123 -14.94 12.67 8.98
C GLY A 123 -14.08 11.82 8.05
N TYR A 124 -13.48 10.75 8.61
CA TYR A 124 -12.74 9.74 7.85
C TYR A 124 -12.79 8.39 8.57
N PHE A 125 -12.48 7.33 7.85
CA PHE A 125 -12.46 5.98 8.40
C PHE A 125 -11.06 5.38 8.39
N ASN A 126 -10.83 4.44 9.30
CA ASN A 126 -9.62 3.63 9.31
C ASN A 126 -9.46 2.90 7.97
N GLY A 127 -8.30 3.11 7.33
CA GLY A 127 -8.02 2.58 6.01
C GLY A 127 -8.30 3.54 4.85
N ASP A 128 -8.96 4.67 5.08
CA ASP A 128 -9.13 5.69 4.04
C ASP A 128 -7.78 6.20 3.58
N ILE A 129 -7.59 6.23 2.26
CA ILE A 129 -6.38 6.75 1.62
C ILE A 129 -6.66 8.16 1.11
N GLY A 130 -5.68 9.04 1.27
CA GLY A 130 -5.79 10.42 0.80
C GLY A 130 -4.47 10.96 0.24
N ILE A 131 -4.54 12.17 -0.28
CA ILE A 131 -3.40 12.93 -0.79
C ILE A 131 -3.29 14.24 -0.04
N VAL A 132 -2.10 14.53 0.48
CA VAL A 132 -1.81 15.81 1.15
C VAL A 132 -1.87 16.94 0.14
N LYS A 133 -2.72 17.93 0.40
CA LYS A 133 -2.89 19.11 -0.47
C LYS A 133 -2.21 20.34 0.08
N GLU A 134 -2.29 20.55 1.39
CA GLU A 134 -1.71 21.75 2.03
C GLU A 134 -1.04 21.38 3.37
N LEU A 135 0.02 22.08 3.68
CA LEU A 135 0.73 22.01 4.96
C LEU A 135 0.81 23.38 5.61
N GLY A 136 0.49 23.43 6.90
CA GLY A 136 0.57 24.62 7.72
C GLY A 136 1.26 24.36 9.06
N LYS A 137 1.29 25.36 9.94
CA LYS A 137 1.86 25.22 11.29
C LYS A 137 1.01 24.27 12.14
N GLY A 138 1.43 22.99 12.22
CA GLY A 138 0.77 21.96 13.04
C GLY A 138 -0.58 21.50 12.49
N LYS A 139 -0.84 21.70 11.20
CA LYS A 139 -2.04 21.22 10.50
C LYS A 139 -1.72 20.80 9.07
N MET A 140 -2.51 19.90 8.55
CA MET A 140 -2.47 19.39 7.20
C MET A 140 -3.88 19.39 6.61
N VAL A 141 -4.02 19.70 5.34
CA VAL A 141 -5.26 19.47 4.58
C VAL A 141 -5.00 18.33 3.61
N ALA A 142 -5.84 17.33 3.64
CA ALA A 142 -5.76 16.18 2.73
C ALA A 142 -7.07 15.97 1.97
N ASP A 143 -6.94 15.58 0.73
CA ASP A 143 -8.06 15.09 -0.08
C ASP A 143 -8.25 13.61 0.27
N ILE A 144 -9.34 13.28 0.96
CA ILE A 144 -9.72 11.93 1.34
C ILE A 144 -11.07 11.63 0.69
N ARG A 145 -11.11 10.67 -0.21
CA ARG A 145 -12.33 10.30 -0.96
C ARG A 145 -12.99 11.46 -1.73
N GLY A 146 -12.19 12.43 -2.20
CA GLY A 146 -12.69 13.60 -2.91
C GLY A 146 -13.14 14.74 -2.00
N GLU A 147 -12.99 14.62 -0.68
CA GLU A 147 -13.32 15.64 0.30
C GLU A 147 -12.07 16.23 0.94
N MET A 148 -12.03 17.55 1.11
CA MET A 148 -10.94 18.27 1.77
C MET A 148 -11.10 18.19 3.29
N VAL A 149 -10.28 17.38 3.92
CA VAL A 149 -10.31 17.11 5.35
C VAL A 149 -9.18 17.88 6.06
N ASN A 150 -9.53 18.62 7.12
CA ASN A 150 -8.56 19.33 7.94
C ASN A 150 -8.07 18.42 9.07
N LEU A 151 -6.79 18.10 9.05
CA LEU A 151 -6.12 17.26 10.03
C LEU A 151 -5.26 18.15 10.95
N CYS A 152 -5.77 18.40 12.16
CA CYS A 152 -5.07 19.14 13.21
C CYS A 152 -4.28 18.17 14.10
N ARG A 153 -3.54 18.70 15.08
CA ARG A 153 -2.59 17.96 15.93
C ARG A 153 -3.04 16.54 16.31
N ASP A 154 -4.19 16.40 16.94
CA ASP A 154 -4.68 15.09 17.44
C ASP A 154 -5.00 14.12 16.31
N ALA A 155 -5.45 14.65 15.16
CA ALA A 155 -5.71 13.84 13.97
C ALA A 155 -4.42 13.38 13.25
N LEU A 156 -3.31 14.12 13.41
CA LEU A 156 -2.03 13.76 12.81
C LEU A 156 -1.41 12.49 13.42
N ASP A 157 -1.77 12.16 14.67
CA ASP A 157 -1.38 10.87 15.29
C ASP A 157 -1.95 9.67 14.55
N ASP A 158 -3.04 9.86 13.83
CA ASP A 158 -3.75 8.82 13.10
C ASP A 158 -3.39 8.77 11.61
N VAL A 159 -2.36 9.51 11.18
CA VAL A 159 -1.93 9.56 9.77
C VAL A 159 -0.60 8.85 9.59
N GLN A 160 -0.51 8.04 8.54
CA GLN A 160 0.75 7.44 8.09
C GLN A 160 0.94 7.64 6.58
N LEU A 161 2.20 7.58 6.11
CA LEU A 161 2.50 7.49 4.68
C LEU A 161 1.93 6.18 4.12
N ALA A 162 1.49 6.19 2.87
CA ALA A 162 0.77 5.08 2.25
C ALA A 162 1.28 4.70 0.85
N TYR A 163 2.55 4.93 0.54
CA TYR A 163 3.17 4.33 -0.65
C TYR A 163 3.18 2.80 -0.54
N GLY A 164 3.42 2.29 0.66
CA GLY A 164 3.21 0.90 1.06
C GLY A 164 2.25 0.79 2.24
N MET A 165 1.49 -0.30 2.30
CA MET A 165 0.61 -0.65 3.42
C MET A 165 0.63 -2.15 3.72
N THR A 166 0.08 -2.54 4.86
CA THR A 166 -0.04 -3.97 5.17
C THR A 166 -1.11 -4.63 4.31
N ILE A 167 -0.90 -5.91 3.98
CA ILE A 167 -1.89 -6.73 3.28
C ILE A 167 -3.25 -6.70 4.00
N HIS A 168 -3.27 -6.72 5.33
CA HIS A 168 -4.51 -6.63 6.10
C HIS A 168 -5.27 -5.30 5.88
N LYS A 169 -4.54 -4.20 5.69
CA LYS A 169 -5.17 -2.89 5.46
C LYS A 169 -5.66 -2.70 4.03
N SER A 170 -5.14 -3.47 3.08
CA SER A 170 -5.61 -3.45 1.70
C SER A 170 -6.90 -4.24 1.48
N GLN A 171 -7.35 -5.02 2.48
CA GLN A 171 -8.56 -5.83 2.34
C GLN A 171 -9.78 -4.95 2.02
N GLY A 172 -10.45 -5.27 0.93
CA GLY A 172 -11.58 -4.49 0.41
C GLY A 172 -11.19 -3.37 -0.55
N SER A 173 -9.90 -3.10 -0.74
CA SER A 173 -9.40 -2.18 -1.76
C SER A 173 -9.07 -2.92 -3.06
N GLU A 174 -9.06 -2.18 -4.16
CA GLU A 174 -8.67 -2.67 -5.49
C GLU A 174 -7.62 -1.71 -6.07
N PHE A 175 -6.56 -2.28 -6.66
CA PHE A 175 -5.48 -1.52 -7.28
C PHE A 175 -5.26 -2.03 -8.71
N LYS A 176 -4.94 -1.13 -9.61
CA LYS A 176 -4.57 -1.49 -10.97
C LYS A 176 -3.24 -2.26 -11.00
N ASN A 177 -2.30 -1.82 -10.16
CA ASN A 177 -1.01 -2.46 -9.98
C ASN A 177 -0.76 -2.73 -8.50
N ALA A 178 -0.57 -3.98 -8.11
CA ALA A 178 -0.18 -4.37 -6.76
C ALA A 178 1.24 -4.96 -6.78
N ILE A 179 2.13 -4.42 -5.95
CA ILE A 179 3.47 -4.95 -5.73
C ILE A 179 3.47 -5.62 -4.36
N VAL A 180 3.41 -6.96 -4.37
CA VAL A 180 3.39 -7.76 -3.13
C VAL A 180 4.83 -8.08 -2.74
N VAL A 181 5.32 -7.47 -1.67
CA VAL A 181 6.66 -7.69 -1.13
C VAL A 181 6.58 -8.77 -0.06
N MET A 182 7.20 -9.92 -0.32
CA MET A 182 7.20 -11.06 0.61
C MET A 182 8.62 -11.26 1.14
N PRO A 183 8.92 -10.91 2.41
CA PRO A 183 10.23 -11.17 2.99
C PRO A 183 10.45 -12.68 3.19
N SER A 184 11.70 -13.10 3.05
CA SER A 184 12.08 -14.51 3.26
C SER A 184 12.04 -14.92 4.73
N GLU A 185 12.15 -13.97 5.65
CA GLU A 185 12.14 -14.20 7.10
C GLU A 185 11.32 -13.12 7.83
N PRO A 186 10.65 -13.49 8.92
CA PRO A 186 10.50 -14.86 9.45
C PRO A 186 9.51 -15.68 8.63
N ALA A 187 9.84 -16.94 8.40
CA ALA A 187 9.04 -17.87 7.56
C ALA A 187 7.59 -18.05 8.04
N ASN A 188 7.29 -17.78 9.31
CA ASN A 188 5.93 -17.81 9.87
C ASN A 188 5.03 -16.68 9.34
N MET A 189 5.59 -15.62 8.73
CA MET A 189 4.81 -14.58 8.06
C MET A 189 4.45 -14.95 6.61
N LEU A 190 5.14 -15.93 6.02
CA LEU A 190 4.84 -16.49 4.72
C LEU A 190 3.61 -17.40 4.78
N VAL A 191 2.48 -16.85 5.21
CA VAL A 191 1.26 -17.62 5.29
C VAL A 191 0.56 -17.55 3.94
N ARG A 192 0.23 -18.72 3.40
CA ARG A 192 -0.52 -18.86 2.15
C ARG A 192 -1.71 -17.90 2.05
N ASN A 193 -2.43 -17.73 3.14
CA ASN A 193 -3.59 -16.83 3.20
C ASN A 193 -3.21 -15.35 3.02
N LEU A 194 -2.02 -14.92 3.46
CA LEU A 194 -1.55 -13.56 3.24
C LEU A 194 -1.26 -13.31 1.77
N LEU A 195 -0.56 -14.23 1.11
CA LEU A 195 -0.28 -14.13 -0.31
C LEU A 195 -1.56 -14.19 -1.16
N TYR A 196 -2.52 -15.02 -0.77
CA TYR A 196 -3.83 -15.08 -1.43
C TYR A 196 -4.63 -13.78 -1.28
N THR A 197 -4.43 -13.05 -0.18
CA THR A 197 -5.14 -11.79 0.10
C THR A 197 -4.50 -10.59 -0.61
N GLY A 198 -3.17 -10.59 -0.76
CA GLY A 198 -2.40 -9.54 -1.45
C GLY A 198 -2.52 -9.64 -2.93
#